data_a098ea4aaa4bf250bfefada63d36dbfb
#
_entry.id   a098ea4aaa4bf250bfefada63d36dbfb
#
_cell.length_a   1.000
_cell.length_b   1.000
_cell.length_c   1.000
_cell.angle_alpha   90.00
_cell.angle_beta   90.00
_cell.angle_gamma   90.00
#
_symmetry.space_group_name_H-M   'P 1'
#
loop_
_entity.id
_entity.type
_entity.pdbx_description
1 polymer ?
#
loop_
_entity_poly.entity_id
_entity_poly.type
_entity_poly.pdbx_seq_one_letter_code
_entity_poly.pdbx_strand_id
1 'polypeptide(L)'
;MKNLIYDFLQYSRDIDFRTDQVILHYKYDLLNFRKYLLYRYHKQEINVEEVTMQDCILFIEHYKKVRNASKNTLSWLATSNRKFFKYLASLWYKIQFNVEQLPIIKKERKPFDMMQRNEYDTFIQAPLIYEEKPILAERNQLLIEIPYKTWLRRAEILRCRFSHFHNENRQFQILWKGWYYDRVFFTEELRSKVLQYEEHLNKFTRKRPLNNDFLFIWLDNKNRWKPLACKYVNYIFNKYSDSLFEEWKIQRRLHPHMERHSFATNCVYAWLSQQATTRLMRHRDPKTTENYYHMNDTRLKSQFDMIR
;
A
#
# COMPACT_ATOMS: atom_id res chain seq x y z
N MET A 1 16.65 27.80 3.47
CA MET A 1 15.52 26.87 3.21
C MET A 1 15.85 25.38 3.45
N LYS A 2 17.03 24.85 3.07
CA LYS A 2 17.33 23.41 3.20
C LYS A 2 17.21 22.90 4.66
N ASN A 3 17.84 23.60 5.62
CA ASN A 3 17.77 23.21 7.04
C ASN A 3 16.33 23.24 7.57
N LEU A 4 15.55 24.25 7.24
CA LEU A 4 14.15 24.37 7.63
C LEU A 4 13.28 23.21 7.12
N ILE A 5 13.62 22.64 5.95
CA ILE A 5 12.96 21.42 5.46
C ILE A 5 13.26 20.24 6.41
N TYR A 6 14.52 20.06 6.82
CA TYR A 6 14.89 18.98 7.74
C TYR A 6 14.27 19.17 9.13
N ASP A 7 14.22 20.40 9.64
CA ASP A 7 13.56 20.73 10.92
C ASP A 7 12.06 20.40 10.85
N PHE A 8 11.39 20.74 9.75
CA PHE A 8 10.01 20.35 9.51
C PHE A 8 9.81 18.83 9.44
N LEU A 9 10.74 18.10 8.82
CA LEU A 9 10.66 16.64 8.75
C LEU A 9 10.81 16.01 10.14
N GLN A 10 11.69 16.56 10.97
CA GLN A 10 11.87 16.16 12.37
C GLN A 10 10.58 16.45 13.18
N TYR A 11 10.08 17.68 13.11
CA TYR A 11 8.82 18.07 13.74
C TYR A 11 7.66 17.15 13.32
N SER A 12 7.55 16.88 12.01
CA SER A 12 6.49 16.00 11.47
C SER A 12 6.62 14.57 11.99
N ARG A 13 7.83 14.09 12.28
CA ARG A 13 8.06 12.77 12.87
C ARG A 13 7.70 12.75 14.34
N ASP A 14 8.24 13.69 15.12
CA ASP A 14 8.28 13.64 16.57
C ASP A 14 7.01 14.21 17.21
N ILE A 15 6.40 15.22 16.58
CA ILE A 15 5.22 15.93 17.10
C ILE A 15 3.94 15.54 16.35
N ASP A 16 3.98 15.54 15.01
CA ASP A 16 2.83 15.11 14.18
C ASP A 16 2.70 13.59 14.09
N PHE A 17 3.64 12.82 14.62
CA PHE A 17 3.68 11.35 14.60
C PHE A 17 3.46 10.75 13.20
N ARG A 18 4.03 11.40 12.16
CA ARG A 18 3.93 10.91 10.79
C ARG A 18 4.82 9.69 10.59
N THR A 19 4.32 8.74 9.79
CA THR A 19 5.09 7.55 9.43
C THR A 19 6.29 7.91 8.56
N ASP A 20 7.37 7.11 8.61
CA ASP A 20 8.58 7.31 7.80
C ASP A 20 8.28 7.45 6.31
N GLN A 21 7.26 6.73 5.81
CA GLN A 21 6.80 6.86 4.43
C GLN A 21 6.31 8.27 4.10
N VAL A 22 5.50 8.88 4.98
CA VAL A 22 5.00 10.26 4.80
C VAL A 22 6.15 11.26 4.90
N ILE A 23 7.08 11.06 5.85
CA ILE A 23 8.27 11.88 5.99
C ILE A 23 9.12 11.84 4.72
N LEU A 24 9.30 10.65 4.13
CA LEU A 24 10.04 10.49 2.89
C LEU A 24 9.36 11.22 1.72
N HIS A 25 8.03 11.19 1.64
CA HIS A 25 7.28 11.96 0.65
C HIS A 25 7.46 13.46 0.83
N TYR A 26 7.29 13.98 2.05
CA TYR A 26 7.53 15.40 2.32
C TYR A 26 8.95 15.82 1.95
N LYS A 27 9.95 15.00 2.33
CA LYS A 27 11.35 15.26 1.97
C LYS A 27 11.54 15.39 0.47
N TYR A 28 11.02 14.42 -0.30
CA TYR A 28 11.14 14.41 -1.75
C TYR A 28 10.46 15.63 -2.39
N ASP A 29 9.22 15.90 -2.00
CA ASP A 29 8.44 17.00 -2.54
C ASP A 29 9.08 18.37 -2.27
N LEU A 30 9.50 18.62 -1.02
CA LEU A 30 10.07 19.89 -0.60
C LEU A 30 11.48 20.12 -1.14
N LEU A 31 12.28 19.07 -1.28
CA LEU A 31 13.59 19.20 -1.94
C LEU A 31 13.45 19.50 -3.43
N ASN A 32 12.46 18.91 -4.12
CA ASN A 32 12.14 19.26 -5.51
C ASN A 32 11.61 20.69 -5.62
N PHE A 33 10.76 21.13 -4.70
CA PHE A 33 10.31 22.53 -4.63
C PHE A 33 11.50 23.49 -4.46
N ARG A 34 12.39 23.21 -3.50
CA ARG A 34 13.60 24.00 -3.33
C ARG A 34 14.45 24.04 -4.61
N LYS A 35 14.67 22.89 -5.27
CA LYS A 35 15.42 22.82 -6.53
C LYS A 35 14.79 23.68 -7.62
N TYR A 36 13.46 23.66 -7.74
CA TYR A 36 12.71 24.50 -8.67
C TYR A 36 12.93 25.99 -8.37
N LEU A 37 12.85 26.41 -7.11
CA LEU A 37 13.07 27.81 -6.73
C LEU A 37 14.50 28.27 -7.03
N LEU A 38 15.52 27.45 -6.74
CA LEU A 38 16.92 27.76 -7.06
C LEU A 38 17.10 28.00 -8.56
N TYR A 39 16.48 27.15 -9.40
CA TYR A 39 16.51 27.32 -10.85
C TYR A 39 15.77 28.58 -11.28
N ARG A 40 14.56 28.83 -10.77
CA ARG A 40 13.73 29.96 -11.12
C ARG A 40 14.35 31.31 -10.77
N TYR A 41 14.99 31.41 -9.61
CA TYR A 41 15.61 32.66 -9.13
C TYR A 41 17.08 32.80 -9.48
N HIS A 42 17.68 31.82 -10.13
CA HIS A 42 19.12 31.76 -10.42
C HIS A 42 19.99 32.00 -9.17
N LYS A 43 19.55 31.50 -8.01
CA LYS A 43 20.21 31.61 -6.71
C LYS A 43 20.81 30.27 -6.26
N GLN A 44 21.83 30.31 -5.42
CA GLN A 44 22.38 29.13 -4.75
C GLN A 44 21.61 28.77 -3.46
N GLU A 45 21.00 29.78 -2.83
CA GLU A 45 20.16 29.63 -1.66
C GLU A 45 18.86 30.40 -1.78
N ILE A 46 17.82 29.91 -1.09
CA ILE A 46 16.49 30.53 -1.04
C ILE A 46 16.18 30.89 0.41
N ASN A 47 15.86 32.15 0.64
CA ASN A 47 15.19 32.59 1.86
C ASN A 47 13.70 32.30 1.75
N VAL A 48 13.14 31.58 2.74
CA VAL A 48 11.71 31.20 2.72
C VAL A 48 10.77 32.40 2.78
N GLU A 49 11.23 33.51 3.34
CA GLU A 49 10.46 34.76 3.42
C GLU A 49 10.32 35.48 2.09
N GLU A 50 11.13 35.12 1.07
CA GLU A 50 11.03 35.65 -0.28
C GLU A 50 10.05 34.84 -1.15
N VAL A 51 9.67 33.65 -0.70
CA VAL A 51 8.80 32.75 -1.48
C VAL A 51 7.39 33.27 -1.49
N THR A 52 6.81 33.35 -2.69
CA THR A 52 5.44 33.82 -2.90
C THR A 52 4.44 32.67 -3.09
N MET A 53 3.15 32.98 -2.97
CA MET A 53 2.10 32.00 -3.32
C MET A 53 2.20 31.59 -4.80
N GLN A 54 2.56 32.53 -5.68
CA GLN A 54 2.73 32.27 -7.11
C GLN A 54 3.82 31.23 -7.37
N ASP A 55 4.89 31.21 -6.58
CA ASP A 55 5.94 30.20 -6.73
C ASP A 55 5.43 28.78 -6.44
N CYS A 56 4.57 28.65 -5.43
CA CYS A 56 3.95 27.36 -5.12
C CYS A 56 3.03 26.89 -6.26
N ILE A 57 2.26 27.80 -6.87
CA ILE A 57 1.36 27.50 -7.98
C ILE A 57 2.18 27.10 -9.23
N LEU A 58 3.17 27.92 -9.60
CA LEU A 58 4.01 27.67 -10.76
C LEU A 58 4.85 26.38 -10.63
N PHE A 59 5.26 26.02 -9.42
CA PHE A 59 5.90 24.74 -9.18
C PHE A 59 4.96 23.56 -9.51
N ILE A 60 3.71 23.63 -9.08
CA ILE A 60 2.72 22.58 -9.36
C ILE A 60 2.47 22.46 -10.87
N GLU A 61 2.35 23.61 -11.57
CA GLU A 61 2.19 23.65 -13.03
C GLU A 61 3.41 23.10 -13.75
N HIS A 62 4.60 23.49 -13.32
CA HIS A 62 5.87 23.00 -13.86
C HIS A 62 5.95 21.46 -13.69
N TYR A 63 5.64 20.96 -12.49
CA TYR A 63 5.69 19.53 -12.20
C TYR A 63 4.67 18.76 -13.05
N LYS A 64 3.47 19.32 -13.27
CA LYS A 64 2.46 18.77 -14.18
C LYS A 64 2.99 18.66 -15.59
N LYS A 65 3.60 19.73 -16.14
CA LYS A 65 4.10 19.78 -17.51
C LYS A 65 5.30 18.86 -17.73
N VAL A 66 6.31 18.93 -16.84
CA VAL A 66 7.59 18.22 -17.03
C VAL A 66 7.48 16.74 -16.69
N ARG A 67 6.67 16.36 -15.69
CA ARG A 67 6.55 14.98 -15.20
C ARG A 67 5.28 14.29 -15.67
N ASN A 68 4.42 14.94 -16.39
CA ASN A 68 3.07 14.46 -16.72
C ASN A 68 2.35 13.88 -15.48
N ALA A 69 2.48 14.62 -14.35
CA ALA A 69 2.08 14.13 -13.04
C ALA A 69 0.56 14.03 -12.91
N SER A 70 0.10 12.93 -12.34
CA SER A 70 -1.33 12.70 -12.06
C SER A 70 -1.87 13.74 -11.07
N LYS A 71 -3.18 14.00 -11.13
CA LYS A 71 -3.88 14.90 -10.20
C LYS A 71 -3.64 14.51 -8.74
N ASN A 72 -3.53 13.22 -8.45
CA ASN A 72 -3.21 12.72 -7.12
C ASN A 72 -1.78 13.07 -6.66
N THR A 73 -0.81 12.99 -7.57
CA THR A 73 0.58 13.42 -7.30
C THR A 73 0.63 14.93 -7.02
N LEU A 74 -0.07 15.74 -7.83
CA LEU A 74 -0.15 17.19 -7.63
C LEU A 74 -0.82 17.55 -6.30
N SER A 75 -1.85 16.79 -5.90
CA SER A 75 -2.49 16.94 -4.57
C SER A 75 -1.53 16.69 -3.42
N TRP A 76 -0.63 15.72 -3.55
CA TRP A 76 0.41 15.48 -2.56
C TRP A 76 1.43 16.62 -2.50
N LEU A 77 1.92 17.11 -3.65
CA LEU A 77 2.82 18.27 -3.72
C LEU A 77 2.21 19.51 -3.04
N ALA A 78 0.97 19.83 -3.36
CA ALA A 78 0.25 20.95 -2.74
C ALA A 78 0.10 20.76 -1.22
N THR A 79 -0.17 19.53 -0.77
CA THR A 79 -0.28 19.21 0.66
C THR A 79 1.07 19.36 1.37
N SER A 80 2.16 18.88 0.77
CA SER A 80 3.52 18.99 1.33
C SER A 80 3.92 20.46 1.50
N ASN A 81 3.70 21.29 0.48
CA ASN A 81 3.99 22.72 0.54
C ASN A 81 3.14 23.42 1.62
N ARG A 82 1.82 23.18 1.64
CA ARG A 82 0.93 23.76 2.65
C ARG A 82 1.35 23.41 4.07
N LYS A 83 1.70 22.15 4.34
CA LYS A 83 2.15 21.69 5.65
C LYS A 83 3.46 22.36 6.07
N PHE A 84 4.39 22.47 5.14
CA PHE A 84 5.67 23.14 5.39
C PHE A 84 5.50 24.62 5.73
N PHE A 85 4.72 25.36 4.94
CA PHE A 85 4.49 26.79 5.20
C PHE A 85 3.64 27.01 6.47
N LYS A 86 2.71 26.12 6.82
CA LYS A 86 2.03 26.17 8.13
C LYS A 86 3.00 26.02 9.29
N TYR A 87 3.95 25.08 9.18
CA TYR A 87 4.99 24.91 10.16
C TYR A 87 5.87 26.17 10.30
N LEU A 88 6.30 26.76 9.19
CA LEU A 88 7.08 28.00 9.23
C LEU A 88 6.31 29.17 9.86
N ALA A 89 5.03 29.31 9.51
CA ALA A 89 4.16 30.33 10.10
C ALA A 89 4.00 30.14 11.61
N SER A 90 3.93 28.89 12.12
CA SER A 90 3.90 28.60 13.55
C SER A 90 5.20 28.96 14.29
N LEU A 91 6.32 29.08 13.57
CA LEU A 91 7.61 29.53 14.07
C LEU A 91 7.87 31.03 13.83
N TRP A 92 6.82 31.80 13.51
CA TRP A 92 6.85 33.26 13.30
C TRP A 92 7.70 33.74 12.10
N TYR A 93 8.00 32.85 11.13
CA TYR A 93 8.57 33.29 9.86
C TYR A 93 7.61 34.19 9.10
N LYS A 94 8.11 35.27 8.52
CA LYS A 94 7.31 36.24 7.73
C LYS A 94 6.99 35.68 6.35
N ILE A 95 5.94 34.85 6.26
CA ILE A 95 5.49 34.29 4.98
C ILE A 95 4.71 35.36 4.20
N GLN A 96 5.06 35.55 2.92
CA GLN A 96 4.52 36.59 2.03
C GLN A 96 3.05 36.39 1.63
N PHE A 97 2.41 35.33 2.09
CA PHE A 97 1.04 34.97 1.71
C PHE A 97 0.30 34.24 2.84
N ASN A 98 -1.02 34.29 2.78
CA ASN A 98 -1.84 33.48 3.65
C ASN A 98 -1.79 32.01 3.23
N VAL A 99 -1.22 31.15 4.07
CA VAL A 99 -1.04 29.70 3.80
C VAL A 99 -2.37 28.99 3.56
N GLU A 100 -3.48 29.48 4.13
CA GLU A 100 -4.81 28.91 3.91
C GLU A 100 -5.32 29.10 2.48
N GLN A 101 -4.83 30.12 1.79
CA GLN A 101 -5.18 30.40 0.37
C GLN A 101 -4.41 29.53 -0.63
N LEU A 102 -3.38 28.78 -0.19
CA LEU A 102 -2.70 27.84 -1.09
C LEU A 102 -3.71 26.84 -1.69
N PRO A 103 -3.58 26.52 -2.98
CA PRO A 103 -4.56 25.68 -3.67
C PRO A 103 -4.70 24.30 -3.05
N ILE A 104 -5.95 23.85 -2.87
CA ILE A 104 -6.29 22.50 -2.49
C ILE A 104 -6.65 21.73 -3.76
N ILE A 105 -5.81 20.82 -4.17
CA ILE A 105 -6.07 19.97 -5.32
C ILE A 105 -6.84 18.74 -4.81
N LYS A 106 -8.13 18.65 -5.16
CA LYS A 106 -8.96 17.48 -4.83
C LYS A 106 -8.41 16.26 -5.58
N LYS A 107 -8.21 15.16 -4.83
CA LYS A 107 -7.80 13.88 -5.42
C LYS A 107 -8.87 13.36 -6.38
N GLU A 108 -8.40 12.81 -7.48
CA GLU A 108 -9.25 12.08 -8.40
C GLU A 108 -9.56 10.69 -7.81
N ARG A 109 -10.84 10.36 -7.75
CA ARG A 109 -11.29 9.01 -7.40
C ARG A 109 -11.27 8.19 -8.68
N LYS A 110 -10.34 7.24 -8.77
CA LYS A 110 -10.36 6.23 -9.83
C LYS A 110 -11.22 5.06 -9.38
N PRO A 111 -11.94 4.41 -10.30
CA PRO A 111 -12.56 3.12 -10.01
C PRO A 111 -11.54 2.15 -9.44
N PHE A 112 -11.95 1.31 -8.51
CA PHE A 112 -11.04 0.28 -7.98
C PHE A 112 -10.75 -0.74 -9.08
N ASP A 113 -9.47 -0.95 -9.31
CA ASP A 113 -9.01 -2.00 -10.17
C ASP A 113 -8.97 -3.30 -9.35
N MET A 114 -9.84 -4.24 -9.70
CA MET A 114 -9.97 -5.51 -9.00
C MET A 114 -9.54 -6.66 -9.90
N MET A 115 -8.95 -7.68 -9.33
CA MET A 115 -8.62 -8.92 -10.02
C MET A 115 -9.89 -9.75 -10.22
N GLN A 116 -10.16 -10.13 -11.45
CA GLN A 116 -11.27 -11.02 -11.79
C GLN A 116 -10.99 -12.45 -11.29
N ARG A 117 -12.02 -13.28 -11.14
CA ARG A 117 -11.85 -14.63 -10.63
C ARG A 117 -10.93 -15.48 -11.53
N ASN A 118 -11.14 -15.43 -12.83
CA ASN A 118 -10.30 -16.13 -13.80
C ASN A 118 -8.84 -15.62 -13.82
N GLU A 119 -8.62 -14.29 -13.64
CA GLU A 119 -7.30 -13.72 -13.50
C GLU A 119 -6.58 -14.25 -12.23
N TYR A 120 -7.34 -14.33 -11.11
CA TYR A 120 -6.80 -14.90 -9.88
C TYR A 120 -6.44 -16.38 -10.04
N ASP A 121 -7.36 -17.18 -10.61
CA ASP A 121 -7.15 -18.62 -10.78
C ASP A 121 -5.94 -18.91 -11.69
N THR A 122 -5.66 -18.05 -12.67
CA THR A 122 -4.43 -18.09 -13.48
C THR A 122 -3.21 -17.62 -12.70
N PHE A 123 -3.33 -16.50 -11.98
CA PHE A 123 -2.22 -15.85 -11.28
C PHE A 123 -1.69 -16.69 -10.12
N ILE A 124 -2.57 -17.39 -9.38
CA ILE A 124 -2.19 -18.26 -8.27
C ILE A 124 -1.35 -19.46 -8.70
N GLN A 125 -1.42 -19.85 -9.97
CA GLN A 125 -0.60 -20.93 -10.54
C GLN A 125 0.78 -20.46 -11.04
N ALA A 126 0.96 -19.16 -11.25
CA ALA A 126 2.19 -18.62 -11.80
C ALA A 126 3.47 -19.02 -11.03
N PRO A 127 3.49 -19.02 -9.67
CA PRO A 127 4.66 -19.49 -8.95
C PRO A 127 5.05 -20.94 -9.28
N LEU A 128 4.07 -21.82 -9.48
CA LEU A 128 4.34 -23.23 -9.82
C LEU A 128 4.91 -23.41 -11.23
N ILE A 129 4.62 -22.44 -12.12
CA ILE A 129 5.08 -22.47 -13.52
C ILE A 129 6.46 -21.82 -13.66
N TYR A 130 6.71 -20.69 -12.96
CA TYR A 130 7.87 -19.82 -13.20
C TYR A 130 8.98 -19.93 -12.14
N GLU A 131 8.79 -20.70 -11.06
CA GLU A 131 9.85 -20.94 -10.07
C GLU A 131 10.47 -22.31 -10.27
N GLU A 132 11.80 -22.34 -10.41
CA GLU A 132 12.55 -23.59 -10.55
C GLU A 132 12.58 -24.44 -9.27
N LYS A 133 12.54 -23.77 -8.11
CA LYS A 133 12.61 -24.43 -6.80
C LYS A 133 11.22 -24.58 -6.21
N PRO A 134 10.73 -25.82 -6.00
CA PRO A 134 9.39 -26.07 -5.46
C PRO A 134 9.10 -25.29 -4.18
N ILE A 135 10.05 -25.21 -3.25
CA ILE A 135 9.89 -24.49 -1.99
C ILE A 135 9.71 -22.98 -2.18
N LEU A 136 10.28 -22.37 -3.24
CA LEU A 136 10.04 -20.98 -3.59
C LEU A 136 8.67 -20.82 -4.25
N ALA A 137 8.27 -21.78 -5.07
CA ALA A 137 6.95 -21.81 -5.70
C ALA A 137 5.83 -21.82 -4.63
N GLU A 138 5.92 -22.73 -3.66
CA GLU A 138 4.96 -22.82 -2.54
C GLU A 138 4.92 -21.51 -1.71
N ARG A 139 6.10 -20.99 -1.33
CA ARG A 139 6.19 -19.70 -0.61
C ARG A 139 5.52 -18.58 -1.36
N ASN A 140 5.82 -18.44 -2.65
CA ASN A 140 5.33 -17.36 -3.47
C ASN A 140 3.84 -17.53 -3.80
N GLN A 141 3.35 -18.76 -3.89
CA GLN A 141 1.92 -19.04 -4.00
C GLN A 141 1.17 -18.59 -2.74
N LEU A 142 1.66 -18.92 -1.54
CA LEU A 142 1.09 -18.43 -0.29
C LEU A 142 1.18 -16.91 -0.15
N LEU A 143 2.22 -16.26 -0.71
CA LEU A 143 2.38 -14.82 -0.72
C LEU A 143 1.26 -14.12 -1.54
N ILE A 144 0.70 -14.80 -2.55
CA ILE A 144 -0.44 -14.37 -3.36
C ILE A 144 -1.76 -14.76 -2.68
N GLU A 145 -1.87 -16.00 -2.19
CA GLU A 145 -3.13 -16.56 -1.70
C GLU A 145 -3.59 -15.96 -0.37
N ILE A 146 -2.66 -15.77 0.58
CA ILE A 146 -2.98 -15.22 1.90
C ILE A 146 -3.66 -13.85 1.81
N PRO A 147 -3.11 -12.83 1.11
CA PRO A 147 -3.77 -11.53 1.02
C PRO A 147 -5.12 -11.58 0.30
N TYR A 148 -5.27 -12.43 -0.69
CA TYR A 148 -6.53 -12.61 -1.41
C TYR A 148 -7.62 -13.22 -0.50
N LYS A 149 -7.27 -14.19 0.34
CA LYS A 149 -8.22 -14.88 1.23
C LYS A 149 -8.40 -14.19 2.60
N THR A 150 -7.44 -13.37 3.04
CA THR A 150 -7.44 -12.77 4.39
C THR A 150 -7.39 -11.24 4.40
N TRP A 151 -7.40 -10.59 3.23
CA TRP A 151 -7.32 -9.12 3.03
C TRP A 151 -6.18 -8.42 3.78
N LEU A 152 -5.16 -9.13 4.17
CA LEU A 152 -3.97 -8.56 4.77
C LEU A 152 -3.29 -7.55 3.84
N ARG A 153 -2.80 -6.44 4.42
CA ARG A 153 -1.95 -5.52 3.68
C ARG A 153 -0.55 -6.11 3.48
N ARG A 154 0.16 -5.70 2.44
CA ARG A 154 1.54 -6.19 2.17
C ARG A 154 2.46 -6.19 3.39
N ALA A 155 2.47 -5.10 4.16
CA ALA A 155 3.29 -5.01 5.36
C ALA A 155 2.82 -5.95 6.47
N GLU A 156 1.54 -6.31 6.49
CA GLU A 156 0.93 -7.23 7.44
C GLU A 156 1.25 -8.68 7.06
N ILE A 157 1.19 -9.03 5.77
CA ILE A 157 1.57 -10.37 5.27
C ILE A 157 2.98 -10.75 5.72
N LEU A 158 3.93 -9.82 5.62
CA LEU A 158 5.32 -10.07 5.98
C LEU A 158 5.55 -10.24 7.49
N ARG A 159 4.53 -9.97 8.30
CA ARG A 159 4.52 -10.22 9.74
C ARG A 159 3.83 -11.54 10.10
N CYS A 160 3.28 -12.25 9.12
CA CYS A 160 2.68 -13.55 9.36
C CYS A 160 3.71 -14.55 9.88
N ARG A 161 3.29 -15.37 10.81
CA ARG A 161 4.07 -16.41 11.46
C ARG A 161 3.37 -17.75 11.26
N PHE A 162 4.11 -18.85 11.30
CA PHE A 162 3.52 -20.20 11.25
C PHE A 162 2.59 -20.43 12.44
N SER A 163 2.98 -19.99 13.65
CA SER A 163 2.16 -20.08 14.85
C SER A 163 0.78 -19.42 14.72
N HIS A 164 0.62 -18.42 13.86
CA HIS A 164 -0.69 -17.84 13.58
C HIS A 164 -1.66 -18.85 12.95
N PHE A 165 -1.15 -19.81 12.18
CA PHE A 165 -1.94 -20.81 11.46
C PHE A 165 -2.06 -22.15 12.19
N HIS A 166 -1.32 -22.33 13.29
CA HIS A 166 -1.51 -23.49 14.17
C HIS A 166 -2.84 -23.42 14.96
N ASN A 167 -3.45 -22.25 15.04
CA ASN A 167 -4.68 -22.03 15.79
C ASN A 167 -5.89 -22.72 15.14
N GLU A 168 -6.49 -23.67 15.84
CA GLU A 168 -7.66 -24.43 15.39
C GLU A 168 -8.91 -23.54 15.22
N ASN A 169 -9.01 -22.43 15.95
CA ASN A 169 -10.10 -21.47 15.81
C ASN A 169 -10.02 -20.65 14.50
N ARG A 170 -9.02 -20.90 13.65
CA ARG A 170 -8.82 -20.27 12.34
C ARG A 170 -8.84 -18.76 12.38
N GLN A 171 -8.22 -18.20 13.42
CA GLN A 171 -8.04 -16.76 13.58
C GLN A 171 -6.73 -16.44 14.28
N PHE A 172 -6.16 -15.28 13.98
CA PHE A 172 -5.01 -14.73 14.71
C PHE A 172 -5.14 -13.22 14.86
N GLN A 173 -4.36 -12.65 15.75
CA GLN A 173 -4.28 -11.22 15.94
C GLN A 173 -3.06 -10.66 15.20
N ILE A 174 -3.26 -9.53 14.53
CA ILE A 174 -2.18 -8.81 13.89
C ILE A 174 -2.16 -7.36 14.34
N LEU A 175 -0.96 -6.82 14.56
CA LEU A 175 -0.79 -5.43 14.93
C LEU A 175 -1.18 -4.54 13.75
N TRP A 176 -2.20 -3.72 13.99
CA TRP A 176 -2.68 -2.73 13.06
C TRP A 176 -2.07 -1.34 13.34
N LYS A 177 -2.25 -0.41 12.42
CA LYS A 177 -1.74 0.96 12.52
C LYS A 177 -2.22 1.65 13.82
N GLY A 178 -1.30 2.08 14.67
CA GLY A 178 -1.60 2.82 15.90
C GLY A 178 -1.76 1.95 17.16
N TRP A 179 -1.03 0.84 17.26
CA TRP A 179 -0.97 -0.01 18.46
C TRP A 179 -2.22 -0.86 18.75
N TYR A 180 -3.19 -0.93 17.81
CA TYR A 180 -4.35 -1.78 17.95
C TYR A 180 -4.10 -3.14 17.31
N TYR A 181 -4.52 -4.22 17.99
CA TYR A 181 -4.57 -5.56 17.44
C TYR A 181 -5.95 -5.79 16.83
N ASP A 182 -5.98 -6.43 15.67
CA ASP A 182 -7.23 -6.81 15.03
C ASP A 182 -7.19 -8.28 14.60
N ARG A 183 -8.36 -8.90 14.46
CA ARG A 183 -8.49 -10.32 14.14
C ARG A 183 -8.47 -10.53 12.63
N VAL A 184 -7.77 -11.58 12.24
CA VAL A 184 -7.72 -12.10 10.87
C VAL A 184 -8.29 -13.51 10.89
N PHE A 185 -9.25 -13.77 10.01
CA PHE A 185 -9.84 -15.10 9.85
C PHE A 185 -9.26 -15.77 8.61
N PHE A 186 -9.18 -17.10 8.64
CA PHE A 186 -8.70 -17.90 7.51
C PHE A 186 -9.47 -19.21 7.40
N THR A 187 -9.44 -19.84 6.22
CA THR A 187 -10.10 -21.11 5.95
C THR A 187 -9.22 -22.30 6.34
N GLU A 188 -9.83 -23.46 6.56
CA GLU A 188 -9.08 -24.70 6.84
C GLU A 188 -8.19 -25.11 5.66
N GLU A 189 -8.66 -24.86 4.43
CA GLU A 189 -7.85 -25.08 3.24
C GLU A 189 -6.54 -24.27 3.26
N LEU A 190 -6.63 -22.98 3.61
CA LEU A 190 -5.44 -22.11 3.71
C LEU A 190 -4.53 -22.56 4.85
N ARG A 191 -5.10 -22.95 5.98
CA ARG A 191 -4.37 -23.52 7.12
C ARG A 191 -3.55 -24.73 6.68
N SER A 192 -4.19 -25.71 6.05
CA SER A 192 -3.54 -26.93 5.59
C SER A 192 -2.38 -26.64 4.64
N LYS A 193 -2.54 -25.72 3.70
CA LYS A 193 -1.46 -25.31 2.78
C LYS A 193 -0.28 -24.69 3.53
N VAL A 194 -0.54 -23.82 4.51
CA VAL A 194 0.53 -23.20 5.31
C VAL A 194 1.28 -24.23 6.12
N LEU A 195 0.60 -25.19 6.75
CA LEU A 195 1.23 -26.26 7.54
C LEU A 195 2.03 -27.21 6.64
N GLN A 196 1.53 -27.53 5.45
CA GLN A 196 2.28 -28.31 4.46
C GLN A 196 3.56 -27.59 4.01
N TYR A 197 3.47 -26.30 3.73
CA TYR A 197 4.65 -25.50 3.41
C TYR A 197 5.66 -25.47 4.57
N GLU A 198 5.19 -25.36 5.81
CA GLU A 198 6.07 -25.42 6.99
C GLU A 198 6.83 -26.74 7.07
N GLU A 199 6.14 -27.86 6.85
CA GLU A 199 6.76 -29.19 6.81
C GLU A 199 7.82 -29.30 5.70
N HIS A 200 7.48 -28.87 4.48
CA HIS A 200 8.42 -28.85 3.33
C HIS A 200 9.62 -27.94 3.60
N LEU A 201 9.37 -26.76 4.19
CA LEU A 201 10.44 -25.83 4.53
C LEU A 201 11.40 -26.42 5.57
N ASN A 202 10.88 -27.09 6.58
CA ASN A 202 11.69 -27.74 7.62
C ASN A 202 12.53 -28.89 7.03
N LYS A 203 11.98 -29.68 6.11
CA LYS A 203 12.72 -30.72 5.38
C LYS A 203 13.83 -30.12 4.48
N PHE A 204 13.49 -29.04 3.77
CA PHE A 204 14.42 -28.35 2.89
C PHE A 204 15.60 -27.70 3.63
N THR A 205 15.35 -27.19 4.83
CA THR A 205 16.30 -26.29 5.48
C THR A 205 17.07 -26.87 6.63
N ARG A 206 16.96 -28.12 6.95
CA ARG A 206 17.67 -28.90 8.02
C ARG A 206 18.24 -28.13 9.24
N LYS A 207 18.39 -26.82 9.18
CA LYS A 207 19.02 -25.91 10.17
C LYS A 207 18.25 -24.60 10.37
N ARG A 208 16.91 -24.62 10.25
CA ARG A 208 16.11 -23.43 10.57
C ARG A 208 16.29 -23.07 12.05
N PRO A 209 16.60 -21.80 12.40
CA PRO A 209 16.68 -21.39 13.80
C PRO A 209 15.33 -21.61 14.51
N LEU A 210 15.35 -22.24 15.67
CA LEU A 210 14.15 -22.55 16.48
C LEU A 210 13.27 -21.32 16.76
N ASN A 211 13.91 -20.14 16.86
CA ASN A 211 13.22 -18.89 17.15
C ASN A 211 12.70 -18.16 15.90
N ASN A 212 12.89 -18.72 14.71
CA ASN A 212 12.43 -18.09 13.47
C ASN A 212 11.08 -18.64 13.03
N ASP A 213 10.03 -17.98 13.46
CA ASP A 213 8.64 -18.34 13.18
C ASP A 213 8.03 -17.57 12.00
N PHE A 214 8.80 -16.72 11.30
CA PHE A 214 8.28 -15.96 10.15
C PHE A 214 7.91 -16.88 9.00
N LEU A 215 6.71 -16.67 8.44
CA LEU A 215 6.20 -17.44 7.30
C LEU A 215 6.97 -17.10 6.02
N PHE A 216 7.27 -15.82 5.79
CA PHE A 216 7.91 -15.32 4.58
C PHE A 216 9.35 -14.86 4.83
N ILE A 217 10.29 -15.73 4.51
CA ILE A 217 11.72 -15.52 4.74
C ILE A 217 12.53 -15.66 3.45
N TRP A 218 13.73 -15.06 3.46
CA TRP A 218 14.72 -15.31 2.43
C TRP A 218 15.31 -16.73 2.58
N LEU A 219 15.44 -17.43 1.45
CA LEU A 219 16.01 -18.77 1.39
C LEU A 219 17.36 -18.80 0.65
N ASP A 220 17.86 -17.62 0.23
CA ASP A 220 19.19 -17.49 -0.34
C ASP A 220 20.28 -17.49 0.75
N ASN A 221 21.53 -17.79 0.36
CA ASN A 221 22.65 -17.90 1.30
C ASN A 221 23.02 -16.55 1.96
N LYS A 222 22.73 -15.43 1.30
CA LYS A 222 23.12 -14.08 1.73
C LYS A 222 22.20 -13.51 2.81
N ASN A 223 20.89 -13.75 2.70
CA ASN A 223 19.86 -13.18 3.57
C ASN A 223 19.07 -14.26 4.32
N ARG A 224 19.59 -15.46 4.38
CA ARG A 224 18.91 -16.63 4.92
C ARG A 224 18.25 -16.36 6.27
N TRP A 225 16.99 -16.75 6.38
CA TRP A 225 16.14 -16.59 7.57
C TRP A 225 15.65 -15.19 7.89
N LYS A 226 16.07 -14.16 7.18
CA LYS A 226 15.52 -12.81 7.37
C LYS A 226 14.11 -12.72 6.76
N PRO A 227 13.18 -11.97 7.37
CA PRO A 227 11.88 -11.71 6.75
C PRO A 227 12.04 -11.04 5.39
N LEU A 228 11.14 -11.34 4.46
CA LEU A 228 11.09 -10.67 3.15
C LEU A 228 10.79 -9.18 3.31
N ALA A 229 11.31 -8.38 2.41
CA ALA A 229 11.01 -6.94 2.36
C ALA A 229 9.77 -6.65 1.48
N CYS A 230 9.02 -5.59 1.80
CA CYS A 230 7.86 -5.17 1.00
C CYS A 230 8.17 -4.96 -0.50
N LYS A 231 9.39 -4.53 -0.83
CA LYS A 231 9.84 -4.40 -2.22
C LYS A 231 9.87 -5.76 -2.95
N TYR A 232 10.18 -6.83 -2.23
CA TYR A 232 10.22 -8.17 -2.81
C TYR A 232 8.82 -8.68 -3.15
N VAL A 233 7.82 -8.38 -2.34
CA VAL A 233 6.41 -8.70 -2.67
C VAL A 233 6.02 -8.06 -4.01
N ASN A 234 6.35 -6.79 -4.20
CA ASN A 234 6.10 -6.11 -5.47
C ASN A 234 6.85 -6.76 -6.64
N TYR A 235 8.12 -7.10 -6.41
CA TYR A 235 8.93 -7.78 -7.42
C TYR A 235 8.30 -9.11 -7.85
N ILE A 236 7.86 -9.94 -6.89
CA ILE A 236 7.19 -11.22 -7.18
C ILE A 236 5.91 -11.02 -7.98
N PHE A 237 5.06 -10.06 -7.56
CA PHE A 237 3.84 -9.75 -8.29
C PHE A 237 4.12 -9.30 -9.72
N ASN A 238 5.05 -8.37 -9.91
CA ASN A 238 5.41 -7.88 -11.22
C ASN A 238 5.99 -9.00 -12.09
N LYS A 239 6.91 -9.80 -11.54
CA LYS A 239 7.51 -10.95 -12.24
C LYS A 239 6.42 -11.84 -12.85
N TYR A 240 5.48 -12.32 -12.05
CA TYR A 240 4.44 -13.23 -12.54
C TYR A 240 3.42 -12.53 -13.42
N SER A 241 3.05 -11.30 -13.07
CA SER A 241 2.12 -10.51 -13.87
C SER A 241 2.67 -10.20 -15.26
N ASP A 242 3.95 -9.81 -15.34
CA ASP A 242 4.61 -9.54 -16.62
C ASP A 242 4.74 -10.82 -17.45
N SER A 243 5.20 -11.95 -16.86
CA SER A 243 5.31 -13.24 -17.57
C SER A 243 3.95 -13.72 -18.12
N LEU A 244 2.89 -13.68 -17.30
CA LEU A 244 1.56 -14.08 -17.75
C LEU A 244 0.98 -13.15 -18.81
N PHE A 245 1.27 -11.85 -18.73
CA PHE A 245 0.83 -10.87 -19.71
C PHE A 245 1.55 -11.06 -21.05
N GLU A 246 2.86 -11.26 -21.03
CA GLU A 246 3.67 -11.51 -22.21
C GLU A 246 3.32 -12.83 -22.92
N GLU A 247 2.88 -13.84 -22.16
CA GLU A 247 2.38 -15.10 -22.68
C GLU A 247 0.88 -15.08 -23.04
N TRP A 248 0.24 -13.91 -23.03
CA TRP A 248 -1.19 -13.72 -23.33
C TRP A 248 -2.17 -14.51 -22.45
N LYS A 249 -1.71 -14.97 -21.27
CA LYS A 249 -2.54 -15.71 -20.31
C LYS A 249 -3.46 -14.79 -19.50
N ILE A 250 -3.09 -13.52 -19.40
CA ILE A 250 -3.91 -12.43 -18.82
C ILE A 250 -3.91 -11.23 -19.77
N GLN A 251 -5.02 -10.46 -19.75
CA GLN A 251 -5.21 -9.33 -20.67
C GLN A 251 -4.60 -8.01 -20.16
N ARG A 252 -4.17 -7.96 -18.91
CA ARG A 252 -3.61 -6.76 -18.27
C ARG A 252 -2.63 -7.13 -17.16
N ARG A 253 -1.77 -6.20 -16.81
CA ARG A 253 -0.85 -6.39 -15.67
C ARG A 253 -1.60 -6.30 -14.35
N LEU A 254 -1.30 -7.24 -13.46
CA LEU A 254 -1.87 -7.31 -12.12
C LEU A 254 -0.91 -6.65 -11.11
N HIS A 255 -1.46 -6.13 -10.01
CA HIS A 255 -0.68 -5.52 -8.93
C HIS A 255 -1.24 -5.87 -7.55
N PRO A 256 -0.42 -5.83 -6.48
CA PRO A 256 -0.80 -6.36 -5.15
C PRO A 256 -2.03 -5.74 -4.50
N HIS A 257 -2.42 -4.51 -4.87
CA HIS A 257 -3.61 -3.88 -4.29
C HIS A 257 -4.91 -4.42 -4.87
N MET A 258 -4.86 -5.03 -6.08
CA MET A 258 -6.05 -5.61 -6.71
C MET A 258 -6.64 -6.75 -5.89
N GLU A 259 -5.81 -7.59 -5.24
CA GLU A 259 -6.28 -8.68 -4.36
C GLU A 259 -7.17 -8.17 -3.25
N ARG A 260 -6.75 -7.08 -2.60
CA ARG A 260 -7.53 -6.49 -1.52
C ARG A 260 -8.82 -5.85 -2.02
N HIS A 261 -8.81 -5.24 -3.20
CA HIS A 261 -10.01 -4.70 -3.84
C HIS A 261 -10.97 -5.83 -4.23
N SER A 262 -10.44 -6.93 -4.77
CA SER A 262 -11.23 -8.13 -5.12
C SER A 262 -11.92 -8.72 -3.90
N PHE A 263 -11.21 -8.83 -2.77
CA PHE A 263 -11.83 -9.31 -1.54
C PHE A 263 -13.01 -8.43 -1.10
N ALA A 264 -12.84 -7.10 -1.08
CA ALA A 264 -13.91 -6.18 -0.71
C ALA A 264 -15.13 -6.31 -1.64
N THR A 265 -14.88 -6.44 -2.93
CA THR A 265 -15.94 -6.64 -3.93
C THR A 265 -16.61 -8.01 -3.75
N ASN A 266 -15.85 -9.07 -3.45
CA ASN A 266 -16.41 -10.39 -3.15
C ASN A 266 -17.30 -10.37 -1.90
N CYS A 267 -16.95 -9.57 -0.87
CA CYS A 267 -17.84 -9.35 0.28
C CYS A 267 -19.17 -8.71 -0.12
N VAL A 268 -19.12 -7.75 -1.04
CA VAL A 268 -20.34 -7.10 -1.59
C VAL A 268 -21.18 -8.11 -2.38
N TYR A 269 -20.56 -8.93 -3.22
CA TYR A 269 -21.27 -10.00 -3.96
C TYR A 269 -21.82 -11.08 -3.04
N ALA A 270 -21.14 -11.39 -1.93
CA ALA A 270 -21.63 -12.31 -0.89
C ALA A 270 -22.68 -11.68 0.04
N TRP A 271 -23.24 -10.53 -0.32
CA TRP A 271 -24.30 -9.83 0.43
C TRP A 271 -23.93 -9.40 1.87
N LEU A 272 -22.66 -9.32 2.21
CA LEU A 272 -22.26 -8.79 3.50
C LEU A 272 -22.70 -7.32 3.62
N SER A 273 -23.07 -6.91 4.84
CA SER A 273 -23.35 -5.49 5.11
C SER A 273 -22.09 -4.64 4.98
N GLN A 274 -22.24 -3.34 4.68
CA GLN A 274 -21.12 -2.39 4.65
C GLN A 274 -20.36 -2.40 5.98
N GLN A 275 -21.07 -2.50 7.11
CA GLN A 275 -20.43 -2.57 8.43
C GLN A 275 -19.60 -3.83 8.59
N ALA A 276 -20.13 -5.00 8.22
CA ALA A 276 -19.39 -6.27 8.26
C ALA A 276 -18.14 -6.21 7.38
N THR A 277 -18.29 -5.73 6.13
CA THR A 277 -17.17 -5.56 5.20
C THR A 277 -16.14 -4.56 5.74
N THR A 278 -16.57 -3.43 6.33
CA THR A 278 -15.68 -2.44 6.95
C THR A 278 -14.84 -3.08 8.07
N ARG A 279 -15.47 -3.89 8.92
CA ARG A 279 -14.79 -4.62 10.01
C ARG A 279 -13.82 -5.66 9.43
N LEU A 280 -14.25 -6.49 8.49
CA LEU A 280 -13.38 -7.47 7.83
C LEU A 280 -12.19 -6.80 7.14
N MET A 281 -12.41 -5.73 6.40
CA MET A 281 -11.37 -4.96 5.71
C MET A 281 -10.49 -4.14 6.66
N ARG A 282 -10.88 -4.02 7.92
CA ARG A 282 -10.18 -3.21 8.91
C ARG A 282 -9.97 -1.78 8.39
N HIS A 283 -11.03 -1.18 7.84
CA HIS A 283 -11.02 0.20 7.44
C HIS A 283 -11.37 1.09 8.64
N ARG A 284 -10.51 2.05 8.94
CA ARG A 284 -10.76 3.03 10.00
C ARG A 284 -11.90 3.98 9.64
N ASP A 285 -11.96 4.36 8.37
CA ASP A 285 -13.00 5.22 7.82
C ASP A 285 -13.97 4.38 6.98
N PRO A 286 -15.24 4.25 7.41
CA PRO A 286 -16.28 3.52 6.67
C PRO A 286 -16.48 4.02 5.23
N LYS A 287 -16.19 5.30 4.96
CA LYS A 287 -16.25 5.87 3.61
C LYS A 287 -15.33 5.15 2.61
N THR A 288 -14.26 4.54 3.10
CA THR A 288 -13.37 3.73 2.24
C THR A 288 -14.08 2.49 1.74
N THR A 289 -14.95 1.87 2.56
CA THR A 289 -15.74 0.68 2.19
C THR A 289 -16.95 1.05 1.35
N GLU A 290 -17.57 2.19 1.62
CA GLU A 290 -18.73 2.72 0.89
C GLU A 290 -18.52 2.74 -0.63
N ASN A 291 -17.31 3.05 -1.07
CA ASN A 291 -16.98 3.10 -2.49
C ASN A 291 -17.19 1.75 -3.21
N TYR A 292 -17.05 0.60 -2.53
CA TYR A 292 -17.30 -0.72 -3.13
C TYR A 292 -18.80 -0.98 -3.29
N TYR A 293 -19.64 -0.40 -2.44
CA TYR A 293 -21.10 -0.55 -2.48
C TYR A 293 -21.73 0.33 -3.54
N HIS A 294 -21.23 1.56 -3.72
CA HIS A 294 -21.73 2.48 -4.76
C HIS A 294 -21.42 2.05 -6.19
N MET A 295 -20.42 1.19 -6.39
CA MET A 295 -20.01 0.74 -7.73
C MET A 295 -20.72 -0.55 -8.19
N ASN A 296 -21.65 -1.09 -7.39
CA ASN A 296 -22.29 -2.35 -7.70
C ASN A 296 -23.76 -2.19 -8.12
N ASP A 297 -23.96 -1.75 -9.37
CA ASP A 297 -25.30 -1.61 -9.96
C ASP A 297 -26.04 -2.96 -10.06
N THR A 298 -25.33 -4.06 -10.23
CA THR A 298 -25.90 -5.40 -10.28
C THR A 298 -26.58 -5.77 -8.96
N ARG A 299 -25.95 -5.42 -7.83
CA ARG A 299 -26.55 -5.64 -6.50
C ARG A 299 -27.76 -4.76 -6.30
N LEU A 300 -27.69 -3.49 -6.68
CA LEU A 300 -28.81 -2.56 -6.58
C LEU A 300 -30.00 -3.05 -7.39
N LYS A 301 -29.76 -3.53 -8.61
CA LYS A 301 -30.80 -4.10 -9.48
C LYS A 301 -31.44 -5.36 -8.87
N SER A 302 -30.63 -6.32 -8.37
CA SER A 302 -31.16 -7.52 -7.72
C SER A 302 -31.95 -7.23 -6.44
N GLN A 303 -31.51 -6.23 -5.64
CA GLN A 303 -32.28 -5.76 -4.48
C GLN A 303 -33.61 -5.14 -4.90
N PHE A 304 -33.61 -4.34 -5.96
CA PHE A 304 -34.84 -3.78 -6.51
C PHE A 304 -35.82 -4.85 -6.98
N ASP A 305 -35.34 -5.90 -7.63
CA ASP A 305 -36.14 -7.03 -8.08
C ASP A 305 -36.76 -7.83 -6.92
N MET A 306 -36.16 -7.80 -5.71
CA MET A 306 -36.71 -8.44 -4.49
C MET A 306 -37.84 -7.62 -3.83
N ILE A 307 -38.01 -6.36 -4.15
CA ILE A 307 -39.07 -5.49 -3.60
C ILE A 307 -40.41 -5.72 -4.34
N ARG A 308 -40.39 -6.42 -5.46
CA ARG A 308 -41.56 -6.82 -6.21
C ARG A 308 -42.11 -8.14 -5.71
#